data_f7b3a5df24839e70e232f93823b5ca3a
#
_entry.id   f7b3a5df24839e70e232f93823b5ca3a
#
_cell.length_a   1.000
_cell.length_b   1.000
_cell.length_c   1.000
_cell.angle_alpha   90.00
_cell.angle_beta   90.00
_cell.angle_gamma   90.00
#
_symmetry.space_group_name_H-M   'P 1'
#
loop_
_entity.id
_entity.type
_entity.pdbx_description
1 polymer ?
#
loop_
_entity_poly.entity_id
_entity_poly.type
_entity_poly.pdbx_seq_one_letter_code
_entity_poly.pdbx_strand_id
1 'polypeptide(L)'
;MERAENKAQRLLQIERLLWAHPEGLTRAEIARRLDIHRSTITKYLGQDQLPSGVYEDELDGGKLKLDRGADLTRAAFNLHEIMALHLATRLLATRTDKLNPHSASALRKLARALQRLDHNVSQHLLRSADVMEDALVYRDPVYLQVLETLTEAWSAGRKVKVTHRHESGRIYEYIFAPYFLEPYAVGQTVHVIGWREPPHAIRTFKVERLRSAQILPERYEIPADFDPNALLRDAWGIWYSESEPVEVVLRFHPSVAARVKETQWQRGQRIEDVGDGSLIWRGQIAEPQEMLPWIRGWGADVEVMAPESLRRRLVQDAHRMGHLYHLATFQPSPVYYAHSKEGVDESEWQLLKEHLIATSVLAAELGTDAGVSELARAAGLLHDIGKYAQVFQERLRGSPQRVDHATAGAKEVMALFTSPSTQNQAELLSYCIAGHHSGLPNYGTLGDLETDGTLLARRVKKRLADY
;
A
#
# COMPACT_ATOMS: atom_id res chain seq x y z
N MET A 1 32.67 -3.80 -52.53
CA MET A 1 31.71 -3.07 -51.66
C MET A 1 30.28 -3.58 -51.89
N GLU A 2 29.75 -3.56 -53.08
CA GLU A 2 28.37 -3.96 -53.41
C GLU A 2 27.95 -5.39 -52.95
N ARG A 3 28.85 -6.40 -53.01
CA ARG A 3 28.57 -7.76 -52.52
C ARG A 3 28.48 -7.87 -50.99
N ALA A 4 29.23 -7.06 -50.24
CA ALA A 4 29.20 -7.05 -48.79
C ALA A 4 27.96 -6.31 -48.25
N GLU A 5 27.59 -5.23 -48.91
CA GLU A 5 26.39 -4.45 -48.66
C GLU A 5 25.11 -5.28 -48.86
N ASN A 6 25.08 -6.06 -49.95
CA ASN A 6 24.00 -6.98 -50.25
C ASN A 6 23.88 -8.12 -49.21
N LYS A 7 24.99 -8.61 -48.67
CA LYS A 7 24.99 -9.65 -47.62
C LYS A 7 24.42 -9.09 -46.30
N ALA A 8 24.84 -7.89 -45.88
CA ALA A 8 24.39 -7.24 -44.67
C ALA A 8 22.88 -6.96 -44.71
N GLN A 9 22.38 -6.43 -45.83
CA GLN A 9 20.96 -6.20 -46.04
C GLN A 9 20.12 -7.50 -45.95
N ARG A 10 20.63 -8.59 -46.55
CA ARG A 10 19.96 -9.90 -46.49
C ARG A 10 19.94 -10.49 -45.08
N LEU A 11 21.00 -10.36 -44.31
CA LEU A 11 21.03 -10.80 -42.93
C LEU A 11 20.03 -10.03 -42.08
N LEU A 12 19.89 -8.71 -42.25
CA LEU A 12 18.86 -7.89 -41.62
C LEU A 12 17.42 -8.31 -41.98
N GLN A 13 17.19 -8.70 -43.26
CA GLN A 13 15.90 -9.22 -43.71
C GLN A 13 15.57 -10.57 -43.03
N ILE A 14 16.55 -11.45 -42.85
CA ILE A 14 16.39 -12.73 -42.16
C ILE A 14 16.05 -12.50 -40.69
N GLU A 15 16.75 -11.60 -40.02
CA GLU A 15 16.46 -11.24 -38.64
C GLU A 15 15.03 -10.71 -38.47
N ARG A 16 14.59 -9.77 -39.34
CA ARG A 16 13.21 -9.24 -39.31
C ARG A 16 12.17 -10.34 -39.50
N LEU A 17 12.43 -11.31 -40.35
CA LEU A 17 11.55 -12.45 -40.54
C LEU A 17 11.48 -13.33 -39.28
N LEU A 18 12.59 -13.61 -38.65
CA LEU A 18 12.64 -14.39 -37.42
C LEU A 18 12.00 -13.63 -36.24
N TRP A 19 12.11 -12.31 -36.23
CA TRP A 19 11.36 -11.46 -35.28
C TRP A 19 9.84 -11.61 -35.43
N ALA A 20 9.36 -11.65 -36.66
CA ALA A 20 7.92 -11.82 -36.97
C ALA A 20 7.42 -13.26 -36.72
N HIS A 21 8.34 -14.24 -36.60
CA HIS A 21 8.03 -15.66 -36.48
C HIS A 21 8.70 -16.28 -35.23
N PRO A 22 8.10 -16.10 -34.02
CA PRO A 22 8.63 -16.67 -32.76
C PRO A 22 8.78 -18.19 -32.77
N GLU A 23 7.94 -18.86 -33.55
CA GLU A 23 7.93 -20.32 -33.72
C GLU A 23 9.16 -20.83 -34.50
N GLY A 24 9.95 -19.93 -35.04
CA GLY A 24 11.10 -20.24 -35.88
C GLY A 24 10.71 -20.58 -37.30
N LEU A 25 11.69 -20.47 -38.22
CA LEU A 25 11.53 -20.77 -39.63
C LEU A 25 12.64 -21.69 -40.11
N THR A 26 12.31 -22.64 -40.98
CA THR A 26 13.31 -23.44 -41.66
C THR A 26 14.05 -22.60 -42.74
N ARG A 27 15.28 -23.00 -43.05
CA ARG A 27 16.04 -22.35 -44.16
C ARG A 27 15.26 -22.29 -45.47
N ALA A 28 14.42 -23.31 -45.75
CA ALA A 28 13.57 -23.36 -46.94
C ALA A 28 12.44 -22.33 -46.90
N GLU A 29 11.83 -22.11 -45.74
CA GLU A 29 10.78 -21.10 -45.54
C GLU A 29 11.33 -19.68 -45.64
N ILE A 30 12.50 -19.42 -45.06
CA ILE A 30 13.19 -18.14 -45.17
C ILE A 30 13.52 -17.86 -46.65
N ALA A 31 14.08 -18.83 -47.36
CA ALA A 31 14.42 -18.70 -48.76
C ALA A 31 13.21 -18.33 -49.64
N ARG A 32 12.08 -19.01 -49.43
CA ARG A 32 10.81 -18.76 -50.13
C ARG A 32 10.27 -17.35 -49.85
N ARG A 33 10.30 -16.91 -48.59
CA ARG A 33 9.77 -15.59 -48.21
C ARG A 33 10.63 -14.42 -48.69
N LEU A 34 11.94 -14.64 -48.85
CA LEU A 34 12.86 -13.62 -49.34
C LEU A 34 13.10 -13.69 -50.84
N ASP A 35 12.44 -14.64 -51.53
CA ASP A 35 12.58 -14.91 -52.97
C ASP A 35 14.06 -15.10 -53.36
N ILE A 36 14.75 -15.98 -52.63
CA ILE A 36 16.16 -16.33 -52.91
C ILE A 36 16.34 -17.85 -52.84
N HIS A 37 17.38 -18.34 -53.52
CA HIS A 37 17.67 -19.76 -53.56
C HIS A 37 18.13 -20.27 -52.15
N ARG A 38 17.69 -21.48 -51.78
CA ARG A 38 18.03 -22.10 -50.49
C ARG A 38 19.54 -22.17 -50.21
N SER A 39 20.35 -22.45 -51.24
CA SER A 39 21.81 -22.48 -51.13
C SER A 39 22.41 -21.11 -50.74
N THR A 40 21.74 -20.01 -51.10
CA THR A 40 22.15 -18.66 -50.72
C THR A 40 21.92 -18.42 -49.21
N ILE A 41 20.80 -18.91 -48.68
CA ILE A 41 20.55 -18.89 -47.24
C ILE A 41 21.59 -19.71 -46.49
N THR A 42 21.88 -20.93 -46.95
CA THR A 42 22.90 -21.80 -46.33
C THR A 42 24.29 -21.14 -46.38
N LYS A 43 24.61 -20.42 -47.44
CA LYS A 43 25.88 -19.68 -47.58
C LYS A 43 25.95 -18.47 -46.64
N TYR A 44 24.83 -17.76 -46.43
CA TYR A 44 24.77 -16.60 -45.51
C TYR A 44 24.72 -17.02 -44.06
N LEU A 45 24.14 -18.16 -43.75
CA LEU A 45 23.94 -18.72 -42.41
C LEU A 45 24.80 -20.01 -42.18
N GLY A 46 26.02 -20.05 -42.77
CA GLY A 46 26.97 -21.13 -42.50
C GLY A 46 27.26 -21.24 -40.98
N GLN A 47 27.64 -22.43 -40.47
CA GLN A 47 27.73 -22.75 -39.04
C GLN A 47 28.49 -21.71 -38.20
N ASP A 48 29.46 -21.00 -38.79
CA ASP A 48 30.26 -19.98 -38.07
C ASP A 48 29.80 -18.53 -38.36
N GLN A 49 28.68 -18.31 -39.03
CA GLN A 49 28.24 -16.99 -39.52
C GLN A 49 26.77 -16.67 -39.25
N LEU A 50 26.17 -17.33 -38.26
CA LEU A 50 24.82 -16.95 -37.82
C LEU A 50 24.84 -15.50 -37.28
N PRO A 51 23.84 -14.69 -37.62
CA PRO A 51 23.67 -13.39 -36.95
C PRO A 51 23.62 -13.55 -35.44
N SER A 52 24.10 -12.54 -34.72
CA SER A 52 24.06 -12.57 -33.24
C SER A 52 22.65 -12.83 -32.75
N GLY A 53 22.49 -13.83 -31.88
CA GLY A 53 21.20 -14.22 -31.31
C GLY A 53 20.36 -15.17 -32.16
N VAL A 54 20.77 -15.51 -33.39
CA VAL A 54 20.10 -16.56 -34.17
C VAL A 54 20.73 -17.92 -33.85
N TYR A 55 19.89 -18.87 -33.49
CA TYR A 55 20.33 -20.27 -33.24
C TYR A 55 19.45 -21.26 -34.00
N GLU A 56 19.98 -22.43 -34.25
CA GLU A 56 19.25 -23.54 -34.85
C GLU A 56 18.76 -24.48 -33.78
N ASP A 57 17.43 -24.67 -33.71
CA ASP A 57 16.79 -25.56 -32.77
C ASP A 57 16.70 -26.97 -33.39
N GLU A 58 17.65 -27.84 -33.04
CA GLU A 58 17.70 -29.21 -33.52
C GLU A 58 16.50 -30.05 -33.07
N LEU A 59 15.92 -29.72 -31.92
CA LEU A 59 14.75 -30.41 -31.36
C LEU A 59 13.44 -30.04 -32.07
N ASP A 60 13.41 -28.89 -32.74
CA ASP A 60 12.26 -28.43 -33.52
C ASP A 60 12.53 -28.47 -35.05
N GLY A 61 13.13 -29.57 -35.48
CA GLY A 61 13.33 -29.83 -36.93
C GLY A 61 14.35 -28.92 -37.61
N GLY A 62 15.32 -28.37 -36.91
CA GLY A 62 16.37 -27.49 -37.42
C GLY A 62 15.84 -26.13 -37.84
N LYS A 63 14.79 -25.65 -37.20
CA LYS A 63 14.31 -24.28 -37.40
C LYS A 63 15.29 -23.29 -36.83
N LEU A 64 15.47 -22.18 -37.56
CA LEU A 64 16.20 -21.03 -37.06
C LEU A 64 15.24 -20.19 -36.19
N LYS A 65 15.68 -19.92 -35.01
CA LYS A 65 14.98 -19.07 -34.02
C LYS A 65 15.86 -17.91 -33.63
N LEU A 66 15.24 -16.83 -33.28
CA LEU A 66 15.93 -15.67 -32.70
C LEU A 66 15.81 -15.74 -31.18
N ASP A 67 16.95 -15.78 -30.50
CA ASP A 67 16.98 -15.54 -29.03
C ASP A 67 16.63 -14.08 -28.80
N ARG A 68 15.38 -13.85 -28.45
CA ARG A 68 14.84 -12.50 -28.18
C ARG A 68 15.52 -11.83 -26.97
N GLY A 69 16.16 -12.60 -26.09
CA GLY A 69 17.00 -12.08 -25.00
C GLY A 69 18.37 -11.57 -25.48
N ALA A 70 18.87 -12.03 -26.61
CA ALA A 70 20.19 -11.63 -27.14
C ALA A 70 20.19 -10.26 -27.84
N ASP A 71 19.03 -9.76 -28.27
CA ASP A 71 18.95 -8.56 -29.12
C ASP A 71 19.05 -7.23 -28.38
N LEU A 72 18.94 -7.23 -27.03
CA LEU A 72 19.27 -6.08 -26.18
C LEU A 72 20.76 -5.67 -26.31
N THR A 73 21.62 -6.53 -26.88
CA THR A 73 23.04 -6.23 -27.07
C THR A 73 23.31 -5.19 -28.17
N ARG A 74 22.29 -4.82 -28.96
CA ARG A 74 22.41 -3.77 -30.01
C ARG A 74 22.00 -2.38 -29.53
N ALA A 75 21.48 -2.24 -28.32
CA ALA A 75 21.21 -0.92 -27.75
C ALA A 75 22.54 -0.18 -27.59
N ALA A 76 22.72 0.92 -28.34
CA ALA A 76 23.89 1.77 -28.24
C ALA A 76 23.71 2.70 -27.03
N PHE A 77 24.41 2.41 -25.95
CA PHE A 77 24.43 3.26 -24.75
C PHE A 77 25.67 4.16 -24.74
N ASN A 78 25.52 5.41 -24.37
CA ASN A 78 26.63 6.28 -24.02
C ASN A 78 27.05 6.05 -22.54
N LEU A 79 28.20 6.62 -22.17
CA LEU A 79 28.76 6.45 -20.81
C LEU A 79 27.78 6.88 -19.70
N HIS A 80 27.08 8.00 -19.89
CA HIS A 80 26.17 8.54 -18.89
C HIS A 80 24.93 7.66 -18.71
N GLU A 81 24.41 7.08 -19.79
CA GLU A 81 23.29 6.13 -19.76
C GLU A 81 23.67 4.84 -19.03
N ILE A 82 24.87 4.31 -19.29
CA ILE A 82 25.39 3.15 -18.56
C ILE A 82 25.55 3.45 -17.06
N MET A 83 26.07 4.62 -16.71
CA MET A 83 26.20 5.02 -15.29
C MET A 83 24.84 5.19 -14.64
N ALA A 84 23.83 5.72 -15.33
CA ALA A 84 22.46 5.82 -14.82
C ALA A 84 21.86 4.43 -14.56
N LEU A 85 21.99 3.50 -15.49
CA LEU A 85 21.55 2.10 -15.31
C LEU A 85 22.31 1.41 -14.16
N HIS A 86 23.60 1.65 -14.03
CA HIS A 86 24.38 1.14 -12.91
C HIS A 86 23.88 1.64 -11.57
N LEU A 87 23.65 2.96 -11.42
CA LEU A 87 23.16 3.56 -10.19
C LEU A 87 21.76 3.03 -9.85
N ALA A 88 20.86 2.94 -10.83
CA ALA A 88 19.53 2.36 -10.63
C ALA A 88 19.60 0.89 -10.17
N THR A 89 20.46 0.08 -10.81
CA THR A 89 20.67 -1.34 -10.46
C THR A 89 21.28 -1.47 -9.06
N ARG A 90 22.27 -0.63 -8.70
CA ARG A 90 22.86 -0.60 -7.36
C ARG A 90 21.85 -0.21 -6.30
N LEU A 91 21.07 0.85 -6.56
CA LEU A 91 20.04 1.30 -5.64
C LEU A 91 19.03 0.17 -5.36
N LEU A 92 18.54 -0.48 -6.42
CA LEU A 92 17.61 -1.60 -6.28
C LEU A 92 18.25 -2.74 -5.48
N ALA A 93 19.46 -3.18 -5.84
CA ALA A 93 20.14 -4.28 -5.15
C ALA A 93 20.47 -3.99 -3.68
N THR A 94 20.72 -2.72 -3.32
CA THR A 94 20.98 -2.33 -1.91
C THR A 94 19.73 -2.05 -1.10
N ARG A 95 18.56 -1.92 -1.76
CA ARG A 95 17.27 -1.58 -1.14
C ARG A 95 16.24 -2.70 -1.18
N THR A 96 16.53 -3.81 -1.85
CA THR A 96 15.70 -5.01 -1.79
C THR A 96 16.38 -6.07 -0.94
N ASP A 97 15.59 -6.79 -0.13
CA ASP A 97 16.07 -7.92 0.69
C ASP A 97 16.26 -9.21 -0.11
N LYS A 98 15.79 -9.22 -1.38
CA LYS A 98 15.90 -10.35 -2.30
C LYS A 98 16.80 -9.96 -3.48
N LEU A 99 17.88 -10.70 -3.64
CA LEU A 99 18.82 -10.44 -4.74
C LEU A 99 18.34 -11.07 -6.04
N ASN A 100 18.44 -10.27 -7.10
CA ASN A 100 18.20 -10.71 -8.46
C ASN A 100 19.55 -10.95 -9.17
N PRO A 101 19.93 -12.20 -9.46
CA PRO A 101 21.21 -12.52 -10.14
C PRO A 101 21.33 -11.94 -11.55
N HIS A 102 20.18 -11.65 -12.19
CA HIS A 102 20.18 -11.00 -13.50
C HIS A 102 20.75 -9.59 -13.45
N SER A 103 20.65 -8.89 -12.32
CA SER A 103 21.24 -7.57 -12.10
C SER A 103 22.78 -7.62 -12.17
N ALA A 104 23.40 -8.57 -11.48
CA ALA A 104 24.85 -8.78 -11.52
C ALA A 104 25.31 -9.20 -12.92
N SER A 105 24.58 -10.12 -13.56
CA SER A 105 24.84 -10.56 -14.93
C SER A 105 24.78 -9.41 -15.95
N ALA A 106 23.75 -8.54 -15.84
CA ALA A 106 23.62 -7.36 -16.69
C ALA A 106 24.79 -6.38 -16.50
N LEU A 107 25.17 -6.09 -15.25
CA LEU A 107 26.33 -5.23 -14.97
C LEU A 107 27.64 -5.79 -15.54
N ARG A 108 27.86 -7.12 -15.47
CA ARG A 108 29.03 -7.74 -16.09
C ARG A 108 29.04 -7.62 -17.60
N LYS A 109 27.90 -7.77 -18.27
CA LYS A 109 27.77 -7.57 -19.71
C LYS A 109 28.10 -6.13 -20.09
N LEU A 110 27.56 -5.15 -19.36
CA LEU A 110 27.86 -3.73 -19.55
C LEU A 110 29.35 -3.41 -19.30
N ALA A 111 29.93 -3.96 -18.24
CA ALA A 111 31.37 -3.79 -17.93
C ALA A 111 32.27 -4.31 -19.08
N ARG A 112 31.97 -5.50 -19.60
CA ARG A 112 32.72 -6.07 -20.73
C ARG A 112 32.61 -5.21 -21.99
N ALA A 113 31.43 -4.67 -22.25
CA ALA A 113 31.23 -3.77 -23.40
C ALA A 113 32.05 -2.48 -23.28
N LEU A 114 32.21 -1.96 -22.06
CA LEU A 114 33.00 -0.74 -21.77
C LEU A 114 34.49 -0.96 -21.64
N GLN A 115 34.98 -2.19 -21.54
CA GLN A 115 36.39 -2.48 -21.19
C GLN A 115 37.42 -1.79 -22.11
N ARG A 116 37.07 -1.60 -23.39
CA ARG A 116 37.93 -0.93 -24.36
C ARG A 116 37.74 0.59 -24.43
N LEU A 117 36.60 1.10 -23.92
CA LEU A 117 36.26 2.52 -23.98
C LEU A 117 36.64 3.24 -22.69
N ASP A 118 36.36 2.65 -21.55
CA ASP A 118 36.67 3.19 -20.22
C ASP A 118 36.98 2.06 -19.24
N HIS A 119 38.26 1.84 -19.00
CA HIS A 119 38.72 0.79 -18.10
C HIS A 119 38.28 1.01 -16.65
N ASN A 120 38.26 2.26 -16.17
CA ASN A 120 37.93 2.58 -14.77
C ASN A 120 36.44 2.29 -14.49
N VAL A 121 35.55 2.75 -15.38
CA VAL A 121 34.13 2.48 -15.27
C VAL A 121 33.85 0.99 -15.39
N SER A 122 34.49 0.28 -16.34
CA SER A 122 34.38 -1.16 -16.48
C SER A 122 34.74 -1.90 -15.19
N GLN A 123 35.88 -1.58 -14.56
CA GLN A 123 36.30 -2.18 -13.28
C GLN A 123 35.34 -1.86 -12.14
N HIS A 124 34.78 -0.65 -12.10
CA HIS A 124 33.79 -0.29 -11.10
C HIS A 124 32.48 -1.12 -11.24
N LEU A 125 32.01 -1.32 -12.44
CA LEU A 125 30.84 -2.16 -12.73
C LEU A 125 31.10 -3.63 -12.33
N LEU A 126 32.29 -4.17 -12.65
CA LEU A 126 32.66 -5.53 -12.25
C LEU A 126 32.67 -5.69 -10.74
N ARG A 127 33.32 -4.79 -9.99
CA ARG A 127 33.30 -4.82 -8.52
C ARG A 127 31.89 -4.73 -7.95
N SER A 128 31.02 -3.91 -8.56
CA SER A 128 29.63 -3.83 -8.15
C SER A 128 28.86 -5.14 -8.39
N ALA A 129 29.11 -5.80 -9.53
CA ALA A 129 28.53 -7.10 -9.81
C ALA A 129 29.04 -8.19 -8.84
N ASP A 130 30.32 -8.17 -8.49
CA ASP A 130 30.92 -9.12 -7.54
C ASP A 130 30.28 -8.98 -6.13
N VAL A 131 30.15 -7.73 -5.63
CA VAL A 131 29.47 -7.47 -4.37
C VAL A 131 28.01 -7.94 -4.38
N MET A 132 27.31 -7.79 -5.50
CA MET A 132 25.94 -8.30 -5.64
C MET A 132 25.88 -9.84 -5.65
N GLU A 133 26.89 -10.51 -6.16
CA GLU A 133 26.96 -11.97 -6.14
C GLU A 133 27.40 -12.52 -4.78
N ASP A 134 28.36 -11.89 -4.10
CA ASP A 134 28.80 -12.30 -2.76
C ASP A 134 27.68 -12.19 -1.73
N ALA A 135 26.78 -11.22 -1.92
CA ALA A 135 25.57 -11.07 -1.12
C ALA A 135 24.51 -12.18 -1.38
N LEU A 136 24.79 -13.18 -2.21
CA LEU A 136 23.91 -14.31 -2.57
C LEU A 136 23.54 -15.25 -1.41
N VAL A 137 24.02 -15.00 -0.20
CA VAL A 137 23.59 -15.71 1.03
C VAL A 137 22.07 -15.63 1.25
N TYR A 138 21.41 -14.62 0.66
CA TYR A 138 19.96 -14.39 0.77
C TYR A 138 19.17 -14.77 -0.48
N ARG A 139 19.61 -15.78 -1.22
CA ARG A 139 18.84 -16.28 -2.38
C ARG A 139 17.53 -16.89 -1.91
N ASP A 140 16.44 -16.40 -2.44
CA ASP A 140 15.13 -17.03 -2.37
C ASP A 140 14.79 -17.58 -3.77
N PRO A 141 15.01 -18.89 -4.02
CA PRO A 141 14.77 -19.46 -5.34
C PRO A 141 13.30 -19.41 -5.75
N VAL A 142 12.38 -19.42 -4.77
CA VAL A 142 10.94 -19.29 -5.04
C VAL A 142 10.62 -17.87 -5.53
N TYR A 143 11.15 -16.86 -4.85
CA TYR A 143 11.00 -15.47 -5.27
C TYR A 143 11.51 -15.25 -6.69
N LEU A 144 12.71 -15.73 -7.00
CA LEU A 144 13.32 -15.59 -8.32
C LEU A 144 12.46 -16.25 -9.41
N GLN A 145 12.07 -17.51 -9.19
CA GLN A 145 11.22 -18.23 -10.13
C GLN A 145 9.88 -17.53 -10.37
N VAL A 146 9.26 -17.02 -9.31
CA VAL A 146 8.00 -16.26 -9.42
C VAL A 146 8.20 -14.99 -10.23
N LEU A 147 9.26 -14.22 -9.94
CA LEU A 147 9.57 -12.98 -10.65
C LEU A 147 9.84 -13.22 -12.13
N GLU A 148 10.62 -14.25 -12.47
CA GLU A 148 10.89 -14.67 -13.85
C GLU A 148 9.60 -15.07 -14.56
N THR A 149 8.78 -15.93 -13.94
CA THR A 149 7.48 -16.37 -14.47
C THR A 149 6.53 -15.20 -14.72
N LEU A 150 6.47 -14.23 -13.79
CA LEU A 150 5.65 -13.01 -13.95
C LEU A 150 6.16 -12.14 -15.11
N THR A 151 7.48 -12.00 -15.25
CA THR A 151 8.11 -11.24 -16.33
C THR A 151 7.84 -11.88 -17.70
N GLU A 152 7.98 -13.20 -17.80
CA GLU A 152 7.67 -13.94 -19.02
C GLU A 152 6.19 -13.86 -19.38
N ALA A 153 5.30 -14.04 -18.42
CA ALA A 153 3.86 -13.94 -18.62
C ALA A 153 3.44 -12.55 -19.09
N TRP A 154 3.98 -11.51 -18.47
CA TRP A 154 3.75 -10.12 -18.85
C TRP A 154 4.23 -9.85 -20.29
N SER A 155 5.44 -10.26 -20.61
CA SER A 155 6.02 -10.11 -21.97
C SER A 155 5.20 -10.86 -23.02
N ALA A 156 4.64 -12.03 -22.69
CA ALA A 156 3.87 -12.87 -23.61
C ALA A 156 2.37 -12.53 -23.66
N GLY A 157 1.88 -11.60 -22.82
CA GLY A 157 0.45 -11.28 -22.67
C GLY A 157 -0.36 -12.48 -22.21
N ARG A 158 0.14 -13.25 -21.23
CA ARG A 158 -0.51 -14.46 -20.70
C ARG A 158 -0.86 -14.33 -19.24
N LYS A 159 -2.04 -14.83 -18.87
CA LYS A 159 -2.44 -14.91 -17.45
C LYS A 159 -1.57 -15.90 -16.70
N VAL A 160 -1.52 -15.73 -15.39
CA VAL A 160 -0.84 -16.63 -14.47
C VAL A 160 -1.79 -17.12 -13.40
N LYS A 161 -1.61 -18.35 -12.97
CA LYS A 161 -2.17 -18.85 -11.70
C LYS A 161 -1.14 -18.60 -10.63
N VAL A 162 -1.49 -17.81 -9.60
CA VAL A 162 -0.60 -17.47 -8.48
C VAL A 162 -1.11 -18.06 -7.19
N THR A 163 -0.20 -18.57 -6.36
CA THR A 163 -0.48 -18.99 -4.98
C THR A 163 0.06 -17.92 -4.03
N HIS A 164 -0.82 -17.22 -3.34
CA HIS A 164 -0.51 -16.08 -2.47
C HIS A 164 -0.67 -16.45 -1.00
N ARG A 165 0.33 -16.15 -0.17
CA ARG A 165 0.26 -16.24 1.29
C ARG A 165 -0.12 -14.88 1.88
N HIS A 166 -1.33 -14.80 2.42
CA HIS A 166 -1.82 -13.61 3.13
C HIS A 166 -1.05 -13.40 4.46
N GLU A 167 -1.09 -12.20 5.02
CA GLU A 167 -0.46 -11.85 6.32
C GLU A 167 -0.94 -12.71 7.48
N SER A 168 -2.22 -13.12 7.45
CA SER A 168 -2.79 -14.07 8.41
C SER A 168 -2.24 -15.50 8.30
N GLY A 169 -1.31 -15.76 7.37
CA GLY A 169 -0.77 -17.09 7.07
C GLY A 169 -1.62 -17.94 6.14
N ARG A 170 -2.86 -17.54 5.83
CA ARG A 170 -3.75 -18.26 4.92
C ARG A 170 -3.22 -18.20 3.48
N ILE A 171 -3.43 -19.27 2.74
CA ILE A 171 -2.99 -19.41 1.35
C ILE A 171 -4.21 -19.35 0.44
N TYR A 172 -4.10 -18.56 -0.62
CA TYR A 172 -5.14 -18.39 -1.64
C TYR A 172 -4.55 -18.58 -3.02
N GLU A 173 -5.37 -19.06 -3.95
CA GLU A 173 -5.04 -19.14 -5.36
C GLU A 173 -5.87 -18.14 -6.16
N TYR A 174 -5.23 -17.48 -7.12
CA TYR A 174 -5.88 -16.51 -7.99
C TYR A 174 -5.42 -16.69 -9.44
N ILE A 175 -6.31 -16.37 -10.38
CA ILE A 175 -5.94 -16.09 -11.76
C ILE A 175 -5.62 -14.60 -11.84
N PHE A 176 -4.48 -14.30 -12.45
CA PHE A 176 -3.94 -12.94 -12.46
C PHE A 176 -3.33 -12.60 -13.82
N ALA A 177 -3.65 -11.42 -14.34
CA ALA A 177 -3.03 -10.84 -15.53
C ALA A 177 -2.04 -9.74 -15.07
N PRO A 178 -0.72 -9.95 -15.14
CA PRO A 178 0.26 -8.97 -14.71
C PRO A 178 0.31 -7.79 -15.70
N TYR A 179 0.09 -6.56 -15.22
CA TYR A 179 0.11 -5.35 -16.03
C TYR A 179 1.41 -4.57 -15.86
N PHE A 180 1.94 -4.57 -14.64
CA PHE A 180 3.09 -3.74 -14.29
C PHE A 180 3.86 -4.32 -13.09
N LEU A 181 5.18 -4.17 -13.10
CA LEU A 181 6.07 -4.51 -11.97
C LEU A 181 6.63 -3.23 -11.38
N GLU A 182 6.40 -2.99 -10.10
CA GLU A 182 6.81 -1.79 -9.38
C GLU A 182 7.78 -2.11 -8.24
N PRO A 183 9.01 -1.57 -8.27
CA PRO A 183 9.91 -1.63 -7.13
C PRO A 183 9.46 -0.65 -6.04
N TYR A 184 9.35 -1.11 -4.80
CA TYR A 184 8.97 -0.31 -3.65
C TYR A 184 10.14 -0.16 -2.68
N ALA A 185 10.83 0.96 -2.77
CA ALA A 185 12.09 1.19 -2.04
C ALA A 185 11.91 1.24 -0.52
N VAL A 186 10.82 1.81 0.00
CA VAL A 186 10.54 1.90 1.45
C VAL A 186 10.30 0.52 2.04
N GLY A 187 9.58 -0.34 1.33
CA GLY A 187 9.31 -1.71 1.74
C GLY A 187 10.41 -2.70 1.37
N GLN A 188 11.47 -2.26 0.67
CA GLN A 188 12.57 -3.10 0.16
C GLN A 188 12.08 -4.32 -0.62
N THR A 189 11.10 -4.14 -1.50
CA THR A 189 10.34 -5.22 -2.13
C THR A 189 9.94 -4.87 -3.55
N VAL A 190 9.50 -5.87 -4.31
CA VAL A 190 8.90 -5.70 -5.64
C VAL A 190 7.43 -6.08 -5.57
N HIS A 191 6.60 -5.29 -6.21
CA HIS A 191 5.18 -5.55 -6.34
C HIS A 191 4.80 -5.80 -7.80
N VAL A 192 3.80 -6.64 -8.01
CA VAL A 192 3.14 -6.81 -9.31
C VAL A 192 1.72 -6.27 -9.20
N ILE A 193 1.37 -5.37 -10.13
CA ILE A 193 0.04 -4.78 -10.27
C ILE A 193 -0.61 -5.40 -11.50
N GLY A 194 -1.89 -5.76 -11.40
CA GLY A 194 -2.62 -6.32 -12.52
C GLY A 194 -4.05 -6.70 -12.18
N TRP A 195 -4.71 -7.35 -13.11
CA TRP A 195 -6.10 -7.77 -12.98
C TRP A 195 -6.21 -9.13 -12.31
N ARG A 196 -6.93 -9.20 -11.20
CA ARG A 196 -7.17 -10.41 -10.43
C ARG A 196 -8.59 -10.95 -10.61
N GLU A 197 -8.71 -12.25 -10.77
CA GLU A 197 -9.98 -12.97 -10.90
C GLU A 197 -10.10 -14.06 -9.82
N PRO A 198 -11.21 -14.08 -9.04
CA PRO A 198 -12.05 -12.98 -8.61
C PRO A 198 -11.29 -11.99 -7.70
N PRO A 199 -11.75 -10.76 -7.46
CA PRO A 199 -13.07 -10.17 -7.70
C PRO A 199 -13.18 -9.35 -9.00
N HIS A 200 -12.39 -9.58 -10.05
CA HIS A 200 -12.36 -8.82 -11.31
C HIS A 200 -12.01 -7.35 -11.08
N ALA A 201 -10.86 -7.12 -10.48
CA ALA A 201 -10.35 -5.78 -10.17
C ALA A 201 -8.83 -5.72 -10.24
N ILE A 202 -8.29 -4.52 -10.45
CA ILE A 202 -6.84 -4.29 -10.31
C ILE A 202 -6.46 -4.54 -8.85
N ARG A 203 -5.41 -5.32 -8.66
CA ARG A 203 -4.84 -5.65 -7.34
C ARG A 203 -3.33 -5.68 -7.41
N THR A 204 -2.73 -5.43 -6.25
CA THR A 204 -1.29 -5.47 -6.05
C THR A 204 -0.92 -6.67 -5.22
N PHE A 205 0.10 -7.41 -5.65
CA PHE A 205 0.72 -8.45 -4.86
C PHE A 205 2.17 -8.11 -4.58
N LYS A 206 2.58 -8.27 -3.33
CA LYS A 206 3.99 -8.32 -2.96
C LYS A 206 4.57 -9.62 -3.50
N VAL A 207 5.59 -9.56 -4.37
CA VAL A 207 6.12 -10.74 -5.04
C VAL A 207 6.65 -11.77 -4.03
N GLU A 208 7.24 -11.33 -2.93
CA GLU A 208 7.76 -12.19 -1.84
C GLU A 208 6.65 -12.99 -1.11
N ARG A 209 5.39 -12.59 -1.27
CA ARG A 209 4.23 -13.34 -0.72
C ARG A 209 3.66 -14.36 -1.69
N LEU A 210 4.12 -14.38 -2.92
CA LEU A 210 3.75 -15.38 -3.90
C LEU A 210 4.63 -16.62 -3.72
N ARG A 211 3.98 -17.78 -3.52
CA ARG A 211 4.63 -19.06 -3.32
C ARG A 211 4.89 -19.79 -4.61
N SER A 212 4.09 -19.52 -5.62
CA SER A 212 4.26 -20.05 -6.97
C SER A 212 3.53 -19.14 -7.97
N ALA A 213 4.00 -19.19 -9.20
CA ALA A 213 3.33 -18.65 -10.36
C ALA A 213 3.44 -19.68 -11.48
N GLN A 214 2.36 -19.85 -12.25
CA GLN A 214 2.30 -20.75 -13.41
C GLN A 214 1.63 -20.01 -14.57
N ILE A 215 2.29 -19.94 -15.71
CA ILE A 215 1.74 -19.33 -16.92
C ILE A 215 0.57 -20.20 -17.44
N LEU A 216 -0.52 -19.53 -17.76
CA LEU A 216 -1.72 -20.16 -18.32
C LEU A 216 -1.78 -19.96 -19.84
N PRO A 217 -2.52 -20.81 -20.57
CA PRO A 217 -2.73 -20.63 -22.01
C PRO A 217 -3.56 -19.39 -22.35
N GLU A 218 -4.35 -18.88 -21.40
CA GLU A 218 -5.23 -17.72 -21.59
C GLU A 218 -4.40 -16.43 -21.78
N ARG A 219 -4.73 -15.70 -22.85
CA ARG A 219 -4.16 -14.40 -23.16
C ARG A 219 -4.96 -13.28 -22.52
N TYR A 220 -4.30 -12.16 -22.31
CA TYR A 220 -4.93 -10.89 -21.93
C TYR A 220 -4.29 -9.74 -22.69
N GLU A 221 -4.99 -8.63 -22.72
CA GLU A 221 -4.47 -7.35 -23.19
C GLU A 221 -4.53 -6.35 -22.05
N ILE A 222 -3.49 -5.54 -21.92
CA ILE A 222 -3.51 -4.42 -20.99
C ILE A 222 -4.40 -3.35 -21.60
N PRO A 223 -5.43 -2.85 -20.90
CA PRO A 223 -6.30 -1.80 -21.42
C PRO A 223 -5.47 -0.59 -21.86
N ALA A 224 -5.82 0.00 -23.00
CA ALA A 224 -5.07 1.12 -23.58
C ALA A 224 -5.09 2.38 -22.68
N ASP A 225 -6.07 2.49 -21.81
CA ASP A 225 -6.25 3.55 -20.81
C ASP A 225 -5.58 3.24 -19.47
N PHE A 226 -4.99 2.06 -19.30
CA PHE A 226 -4.24 1.73 -18.10
C PHE A 226 -2.93 2.52 -18.05
N ASP A 227 -2.85 3.46 -17.10
CA ASP A 227 -1.64 4.22 -16.81
C ASP A 227 -1.19 3.97 -15.36
N PRO A 228 -0.09 3.24 -15.13
CA PRO A 228 0.44 2.99 -13.80
C PRO A 228 0.86 4.29 -13.07
N ASN A 229 1.27 5.33 -13.81
CA ASN A 229 1.61 6.62 -13.20
C ASN A 229 0.35 7.35 -12.70
N ALA A 230 -0.76 7.24 -13.41
CA ALA A 230 -2.04 7.77 -12.96
C ALA A 230 -2.58 6.98 -11.75
N LEU A 231 -2.47 5.64 -11.79
CA LEU A 231 -2.89 4.76 -10.69
C LEU A 231 -2.14 5.07 -9.38
N LEU A 232 -0.84 5.30 -9.46
CA LEU A 232 0.04 5.53 -8.32
C LEU A 232 0.31 7.01 -8.03
N ARG A 233 -0.38 7.94 -8.71
CA ARG A 233 -0.11 9.38 -8.63
C ARG A 233 -0.15 9.91 -7.20
N ASP A 234 -1.16 9.51 -6.44
CA ASP A 234 -1.40 9.96 -5.08
C ASP A 234 -1.00 8.90 -4.03
N ALA A 235 -0.42 7.77 -4.45
CA ALA A 235 0.17 6.81 -3.55
C ALA A 235 1.44 7.39 -2.91
N TRP A 236 1.69 7.06 -1.65
CA TRP A 236 3.00 7.34 -1.04
C TRP A 236 4.09 6.46 -1.64
N GLY A 237 3.78 5.20 -1.92
CA GLY A 237 4.63 4.24 -2.60
C GLY A 237 3.85 3.34 -3.55
N ILE A 238 3.01 2.47 -3.01
CA ILE A 238 2.34 1.42 -3.78
C ILE A 238 0.85 1.26 -3.44
N TRP A 239 0.38 1.84 -2.32
CA TRP A 239 -1.00 1.72 -1.90
C TRP A 239 -1.84 2.81 -2.58
N TYR A 240 -2.70 2.40 -3.46
CA TYR A 240 -3.67 3.25 -4.14
C TYR A 240 -5.09 2.95 -3.64
N SER A 241 -5.98 3.92 -3.75
CA SER A 241 -7.38 3.83 -3.37
C SER A 241 -8.26 4.40 -4.48
N GLU A 242 -9.50 3.91 -4.55
CA GLU A 242 -10.54 4.51 -5.41
C GLU A 242 -11.18 5.74 -4.73
N SER A 243 -10.88 5.95 -3.45
CA SER A 243 -11.33 7.11 -2.69
C SER A 243 -10.50 8.35 -3.01
N GLU A 244 -11.07 9.53 -2.77
CA GLU A 244 -10.35 10.80 -2.89
C GLU A 244 -9.12 10.81 -1.95
N PRO A 245 -7.96 11.29 -2.43
CA PRO A 245 -6.77 11.38 -1.60
C PRO A 245 -6.97 12.35 -0.44
N VAL A 246 -6.34 12.03 0.68
CA VAL A 246 -6.44 12.80 1.92
C VAL A 246 -5.24 13.73 2.05
N GLU A 247 -5.47 14.99 2.42
CA GLU A 247 -4.36 15.90 2.72
C GLU A 247 -3.65 15.46 4.01
N VAL A 248 -2.37 15.12 3.88
CA VAL A 248 -1.49 14.88 5.02
C VAL A 248 -0.68 16.15 5.30
N VAL A 249 -0.69 16.60 6.54
CA VAL A 249 0.02 17.79 7.02
C VAL A 249 0.98 17.37 8.12
N LEU A 250 2.26 17.62 7.91
CA LEU A 250 3.34 17.29 8.84
C LEU A 250 4.11 18.56 9.20
N ARG A 251 4.38 18.75 10.50
CA ARG A 251 5.29 19.79 10.98
C ARG A 251 6.62 19.16 11.34
N PHE A 252 7.69 19.65 10.76
CA PHE A 252 9.05 19.18 11.04
C PHE A 252 9.79 20.16 11.93
N HIS A 253 10.53 19.63 12.89
CA HIS A 253 11.38 20.39 13.78
C HIS A 253 12.51 21.11 13.01
N PRO A 254 12.99 22.29 13.45
CA PRO A 254 14.09 23.02 12.78
C PRO A 254 15.36 22.20 12.53
N SER A 255 15.67 21.24 13.42
CA SER A 255 16.84 20.35 13.29
C SER A 255 16.88 19.53 12.00
N VAL A 256 15.72 19.22 11.41
CA VAL A 256 15.59 18.37 10.21
C VAL A 256 15.01 19.11 9.00
N ALA A 257 14.59 20.37 9.16
CA ALA A 257 13.93 21.15 8.12
C ALA A 257 14.74 21.23 6.81
N ALA A 258 16.04 21.44 6.88
CA ALA A 258 16.93 21.49 5.73
C ALA A 258 16.90 20.17 4.94
N ARG A 259 17.01 19.02 5.64
CA ARG A 259 17.00 17.68 5.04
C ARG A 259 15.66 17.36 4.36
N VAL A 260 14.55 17.84 4.93
CA VAL A 260 13.21 17.64 4.33
C VAL A 260 13.10 18.42 3.02
N LYS A 261 13.65 19.63 2.94
CA LYS A 261 13.65 20.47 1.73
C LYS A 261 14.50 19.92 0.58
N GLU A 262 15.57 19.20 0.90
CA GLU A 262 16.50 18.64 -0.09
C GLU A 262 15.87 17.55 -0.96
N THR A 263 14.72 17.00 -0.55
CA THR A 263 14.11 15.83 -1.20
C THR A 263 12.67 16.10 -1.60
N GLN A 264 12.35 15.77 -2.84
CA GLN A 264 10.95 15.68 -3.27
C GLN A 264 10.40 14.30 -2.90
N TRP A 265 9.71 14.22 -1.75
CA TRP A 265 9.19 12.98 -1.19
C TRP A 265 7.95 12.46 -1.92
N GLN A 266 7.12 13.37 -2.44
CA GLN A 266 5.89 13.04 -3.15
C GLN A 266 5.61 14.09 -4.24
N ARG A 267 5.01 13.65 -5.35
CA ARG A 267 4.59 14.57 -6.44
C ARG A 267 3.52 15.52 -5.90
N GLY A 268 3.67 16.82 -6.17
CA GLY A 268 2.71 17.82 -5.70
C GLY A 268 2.82 18.21 -4.23
N GLN A 269 3.85 17.74 -3.52
CA GLN A 269 4.13 18.21 -2.16
C GLN A 269 4.28 19.75 -2.13
N ARG A 270 3.81 20.34 -1.04
CA ARG A 270 4.03 21.76 -0.73
C ARG A 270 4.79 21.88 0.57
N ILE A 271 5.74 22.80 0.61
CA ILE A 271 6.59 23.04 1.76
C ILE A 271 6.48 24.51 2.13
N GLU A 272 6.20 24.80 3.40
CA GLU A 272 6.05 26.15 3.93
C GLU A 272 7.00 26.34 5.12
N ASP A 273 7.79 27.40 5.11
CA ASP A 273 8.62 27.77 6.25
C ASP A 273 7.78 28.45 7.32
N VAL A 274 7.95 28.03 8.56
CA VAL A 274 7.33 28.68 9.73
C VAL A 274 8.36 29.59 10.39
N GLY A 275 7.91 30.72 10.94
CA GLY A 275 8.79 31.77 11.49
C GLY A 275 9.68 31.33 12.66
N ASP A 276 9.43 30.19 13.27
CA ASP A 276 10.23 29.57 14.34
C ASP A 276 11.35 28.62 13.82
N GLY A 277 11.52 28.56 12.49
CA GLY A 277 12.48 27.68 11.84
C GLY A 277 11.94 26.25 11.57
N SER A 278 10.74 25.94 12.05
CA SER A 278 10.06 24.69 11.68
C SER A 278 9.51 24.76 10.25
N LEU A 279 9.11 23.62 9.72
CA LEU A 279 8.65 23.47 8.35
C LEU A 279 7.33 22.71 8.34
N ILE A 280 6.36 23.18 7.55
CA ILE A 280 5.12 22.45 7.25
C ILE A 280 5.26 21.80 5.88
N TRP A 281 5.08 20.48 5.85
CA TRP A 281 4.97 19.67 4.65
C TRP A 281 3.50 19.27 4.43
N ARG A 282 3.04 19.38 3.18
CA ARG A 282 1.69 18.98 2.77
C ARG A 282 1.74 18.11 1.53
N GLY A 283 0.92 17.07 1.48
CA GLY A 283 0.75 16.22 0.30
C GLY A 283 -0.63 15.56 0.26
N GLN A 284 -1.12 15.28 -0.95
CA GLN A 284 -2.34 14.51 -1.17
C GLN A 284 -1.96 13.04 -1.26
N ILE A 285 -2.46 12.20 -0.35
CA ILE A 285 -2.06 10.81 -0.20
C ILE A 285 -3.29 9.90 -0.25
N ALA A 286 -3.26 8.89 -1.14
CA ALA A 286 -4.36 7.94 -1.29
C ALA A 286 -4.60 7.13 -0.01
N GLU A 287 -3.52 6.61 0.59
CA GLU A 287 -3.57 5.79 1.80
C GLU A 287 -2.52 6.29 2.83
N PRO A 288 -2.88 7.24 3.71
CA PRO A 288 -1.94 7.87 4.65
C PRO A 288 -1.21 6.87 5.58
N GLN A 289 -1.79 5.71 5.84
CA GLN A 289 -1.18 4.66 6.66
C GLN A 289 0.13 4.13 6.05
N GLU A 290 0.30 4.19 4.73
CA GLU A 290 1.53 3.81 4.05
C GLU A 290 2.73 4.68 4.45
N MET A 291 2.49 5.91 4.89
CA MET A 291 3.54 6.84 5.34
C MET A 291 4.10 6.50 6.73
N LEU A 292 3.41 5.68 7.53
CA LEU A 292 3.81 5.42 8.93
C LEU A 292 5.28 5.00 9.11
N PRO A 293 5.86 4.09 8.31
CA PRO A 293 7.29 3.74 8.46
C PRO A 293 8.21 4.93 8.24
N TRP A 294 7.90 5.78 7.27
CA TRP A 294 8.68 6.98 6.97
C TRP A 294 8.54 8.04 8.08
N ILE A 295 7.31 8.32 8.54
CA ILE A 295 7.04 9.26 9.63
C ILE A 295 7.75 8.79 10.90
N ARG A 296 7.64 7.51 11.26
CA ARG A 296 8.33 6.93 12.43
C ARG A 296 9.84 7.06 12.36
N GLY A 297 10.42 7.06 11.15
CA GLY A 297 11.85 7.25 10.94
C GLY A 297 12.38 8.62 11.35
N TRP A 298 11.52 9.64 11.45
CA TRP A 298 11.85 10.97 11.96
C TRP A 298 11.76 11.08 13.49
N GLY A 299 11.14 10.12 14.16
CA GLY A 299 10.99 10.10 15.60
C GLY A 299 10.25 11.32 16.13
N ALA A 300 10.87 12.02 17.10
CA ALA A 300 10.30 13.21 17.72
C ALA A 300 10.45 14.49 16.87
N ASP A 301 11.16 14.42 15.73
CA ASP A 301 11.39 15.57 14.86
C ASP A 301 10.22 15.83 13.87
N VAL A 302 9.15 15.03 13.93
CA VAL A 302 7.94 15.22 13.10
C VAL A 302 6.67 15.14 13.95
N GLU A 303 5.77 16.08 13.70
CA GLU A 303 4.41 16.07 14.24
C GLU A 303 3.40 15.92 13.11
N VAL A 304 2.47 14.97 13.24
CA VAL A 304 1.32 14.85 12.33
C VAL A 304 0.25 15.86 12.75
N MET A 305 -0.03 16.83 11.89
CA MET A 305 -1.07 17.82 12.09
C MET A 305 -2.43 17.34 11.54
N ALA A 306 -2.40 16.63 10.40
CA ALA A 306 -3.56 16.03 9.74
C ALA A 306 -3.12 14.81 8.90
N PRO A 307 -4.00 13.84 8.65
CA PRO A 307 -5.34 13.68 9.23
C PRO A 307 -5.31 13.17 10.67
N GLU A 308 -6.40 13.37 11.39
CA GLU A 308 -6.51 12.95 12.80
C GLU A 308 -6.35 11.44 12.99
N SER A 309 -6.78 10.62 12.04
CA SER A 309 -6.59 9.17 12.07
C SER A 309 -5.11 8.77 12.12
N LEU A 310 -4.28 9.43 11.33
CA LEU A 310 -2.83 9.20 11.30
C LEU A 310 -2.16 9.75 12.58
N ARG A 311 -2.59 10.93 13.07
CA ARG A 311 -2.13 11.51 14.33
C ARG A 311 -2.40 10.58 15.51
N ARG A 312 -3.62 10.07 15.63
CA ARG A 312 -4.01 9.12 16.68
C ARG A 312 -3.14 7.86 16.68
N ARG A 313 -2.83 7.34 15.49
CA ARG A 313 -1.96 6.15 15.38
C ARG A 313 -0.58 6.42 15.97
N LEU A 314 0.03 7.56 15.69
CA LEU A 314 1.33 7.92 16.25
C LEU A 314 1.28 8.20 17.76
N VAL A 315 0.20 8.79 18.26
CA VAL A 315 -0.03 8.95 19.71
C VAL A 315 -0.06 7.57 20.38
N GLN A 316 -0.79 6.60 19.84
CA GLN A 316 -0.80 5.23 20.34
C GLN A 316 0.60 4.58 20.32
N ASP A 317 1.35 4.78 19.23
CA ASP A 317 2.73 4.29 19.12
C ASP A 317 3.63 4.93 20.19
N ALA A 318 3.52 6.25 20.42
CA ALA A 318 4.26 6.96 21.45
C ALA A 318 3.93 6.43 22.86
N HIS A 319 2.65 6.16 23.14
CA HIS A 319 2.23 5.52 24.37
C HIS A 319 2.86 4.13 24.55
N ARG A 320 2.81 3.30 23.52
CA ARG A 320 3.46 1.97 23.53
C ARG A 320 4.96 2.07 23.76
N MET A 321 5.62 3.03 23.10
CA MET A 321 7.05 3.30 23.33
C MET A 321 7.31 3.73 24.77
N GLY A 322 6.49 4.63 25.34
CA GLY A 322 6.57 5.04 26.72
C GLY A 322 6.53 3.85 27.69
N HIS A 323 5.60 2.92 27.46
CA HIS A 323 5.54 1.67 28.23
C HIS A 323 6.79 0.79 28.05
N LEU A 324 7.25 0.59 26.83
CA LEU A 324 8.42 -0.24 26.52
C LEU A 324 9.71 0.30 27.15
N TYR A 325 9.85 1.62 27.20
CA TYR A 325 11.03 2.29 27.78
C TYR A 325 10.84 2.72 29.24
N HIS A 326 9.74 2.26 29.89
CA HIS A 326 9.46 2.52 31.31
C HIS A 326 9.46 4.00 31.70
N LEU A 327 8.90 4.88 30.84
CA LEU A 327 8.76 6.29 31.13
C LEU A 327 7.67 6.50 32.18
N ALA A 328 8.04 6.61 33.45
CA ALA A 328 7.15 6.65 34.59
C ALA A 328 6.13 7.84 34.60
N THR A 329 6.42 8.90 33.83
CA THR A 329 5.55 10.08 33.71
C THR A 329 4.56 9.98 32.54
N PHE A 330 4.68 8.96 31.74
CA PHE A 330 3.85 8.79 30.54
C PHE A 330 2.61 7.96 30.87
N GLN A 331 1.65 8.57 31.55
CA GLN A 331 0.30 8.02 31.67
C GLN A 331 -0.51 8.49 30.46
N PRO A 332 -0.94 7.60 29.57
CA PRO A 332 -1.83 7.99 28.50
C PRO A 332 -3.11 8.56 29.09
N SER A 333 -3.57 9.68 28.57
CA SER A 333 -4.97 10.04 28.80
C SER A 333 -5.81 8.87 28.28
N PRO A 334 -6.70 8.31 29.11
CA PRO A 334 -7.49 7.16 28.70
C PRO A 334 -8.27 7.49 27.44
N VAL A 335 -8.11 6.67 26.40
CA VAL A 335 -8.87 6.80 25.16
C VAL A 335 -10.14 5.97 25.33
N TYR A 336 -11.27 6.60 25.12
CA TYR A 336 -12.59 5.98 25.26
C TYR A 336 -13.26 5.85 23.89
N TYR A 337 -13.85 4.69 23.64
CA TYR A 337 -14.53 4.37 22.39
C TYR A 337 -16.04 4.25 22.58
N ALA A 338 -16.80 4.68 21.56
CA ALA A 338 -18.24 4.52 21.52
C ALA A 338 -18.65 3.15 20.98
N HIS A 339 -17.95 2.70 19.95
CA HIS A 339 -18.24 1.45 19.24
C HIS A 339 -16.93 0.76 18.84
N SER A 340 -16.93 -0.58 18.96
CA SER A 340 -15.91 -1.45 18.38
C SER A 340 -16.29 -1.82 16.94
N LYS A 341 -15.30 -2.14 16.12
CA LYS A 341 -15.49 -2.67 14.79
C LYS A 341 -14.76 -4.01 14.70
N GLU A 342 -15.50 -5.05 14.32
CA GLU A 342 -14.96 -6.42 14.29
C GLU A 342 -13.88 -6.55 13.19
N GLY A 343 -12.79 -7.23 13.53
CA GLY A 343 -11.72 -7.56 12.58
C GLY A 343 -10.73 -6.43 12.28
N VAL A 344 -10.82 -5.29 12.97
CA VAL A 344 -9.89 -4.16 12.82
C VAL A 344 -9.24 -3.76 14.14
N ASP A 345 -8.14 -3.02 14.05
CA ASP A 345 -7.42 -2.46 15.22
C ASP A 345 -8.25 -1.39 15.94
N GLU A 346 -8.01 -1.21 17.26
CA GLU A 346 -8.69 -0.18 18.06
C GLU A 346 -8.53 1.24 17.51
N SER A 347 -7.49 1.51 16.73
CA SER A 347 -7.29 2.82 16.07
C SER A 347 -8.38 3.17 15.05
N GLU A 348 -9.13 2.18 14.59
CA GLU A 348 -10.26 2.38 13.68
C GLU A 348 -11.61 2.38 14.38
N TRP A 349 -11.62 2.24 15.71
CA TRP A 349 -12.83 2.31 16.49
C TRP A 349 -13.28 3.77 16.65
N GLN A 350 -14.60 3.97 16.73
CA GLN A 350 -15.16 5.30 16.89
C GLN A 350 -14.85 5.88 18.28
N LEU A 351 -14.20 7.04 18.35
CA LEU A 351 -13.98 7.73 19.61
C LEU A 351 -15.30 8.18 20.25
N LEU A 352 -15.40 7.98 21.55
CA LEU A 352 -16.61 8.37 22.31
C LEU A 352 -16.88 9.88 22.22
N LYS A 353 -15.86 10.71 22.34
CA LYS A 353 -15.99 12.17 22.23
C LYS A 353 -16.54 12.59 20.86
N GLU A 354 -16.02 12.02 19.79
CA GLU A 354 -16.48 12.33 18.42
C GLU A 354 -17.93 11.87 18.21
N HIS A 355 -18.27 10.66 18.70
CA HIS A 355 -19.62 10.13 18.66
C HIS A 355 -20.61 11.06 19.36
N LEU A 356 -20.32 11.48 20.58
CA LEU A 356 -21.19 12.37 21.35
C LEU A 356 -21.38 13.72 20.67
N ILE A 357 -20.31 14.32 20.16
CA ILE A 357 -20.39 15.59 19.42
C ILE A 357 -21.21 15.45 18.15
N ALA A 358 -20.91 14.45 17.32
CA ALA A 358 -21.63 14.24 16.05
C ALA A 358 -23.13 13.97 16.29
N THR A 359 -23.46 13.14 17.28
CA THR A 359 -24.85 12.84 17.68
C THR A 359 -25.55 14.10 18.19
N SER A 360 -24.84 14.96 18.94
CA SER A 360 -25.42 16.20 19.47
C SER A 360 -25.76 17.20 18.35
N VAL A 361 -24.91 17.30 17.33
CA VAL A 361 -25.17 18.19 16.16
C VAL A 361 -26.35 17.67 15.36
N LEU A 362 -26.37 16.37 15.05
CA LEU A 362 -27.48 15.77 14.29
C LEU A 362 -28.81 15.86 15.05
N ALA A 363 -28.81 15.62 16.36
CA ALA A 363 -30.00 15.72 17.17
C ALA A 363 -30.53 17.17 17.21
N ALA A 364 -29.65 18.17 17.29
CA ALA A 364 -30.03 19.58 17.24
C ALA A 364 -30.70 19.95 15.91
N GLU A 365 -30.13 19.49 14.79
CA GLU A 365 -30.71 19.69 13.46
C GLU A 365 -32.10 19.09 13.33
N LEU A 366 -32.27 17.85 13.74
CA LEU A 366 -33.57 17.15 13.74
C LEU A 366 -34.60 17.78 14.70
N GLY A 367 -34.14 18.40 15.79
CA GLY A 367 -34.98 19.10 16.75
C GLY A 367 -35.43 20.50 16.33
N THR A 368 -34.91 21.03 15.24
CA THR A 368 -35.16 22.42 14.81
C THR A 368 -36.62 22.68 14.47
N ASP A 369 -37.25 21.81 13.69
CA ASP A 369 -38.63 21.94 13.27
C ASP A 369 -39.64 21.85 14.44
N ALA A 370 -39.25 21.12 15.50
CA ALA A 370 -40.02 20.97 16.71
C ALA A 370 -39.75 22.08 17.76
N GLY A 371 -38.81 23.00 17.48
CA GLY A 371 -38.42 24.06 18.40
C GLY A 371 -37.66 23.60 19.65
N VAL A 372 -37.05 22.40 19.59
CA VAL A 372 -36.34 21.74 20.72
C VAL A 372 -34.86 21.52 20.46
N SER A 373 -34.26 22.24 19.53
CA SER A 373 -32.89 22.05 19.04
C SER A 373 -31.87 21.95 20.17
N GLU A 374 -31.91 22.87 21.16
CA GLU A 374 -30.94 22.86 22.28
C GLU A 374 -31.16 21.69 23.28
N LEU A 375 -32.40 21.29 23.50
CA LEU A 375 -32.70 20.10 24.28
C LEU A 375 -32.24 18.84 23.58
N ALA A 376 -32.49 18.75 22.29
CA ALA A 376 -32.04 17.61 21.47
C ALA A 376 -30.49 17.54 21.41
N ARG A 377 -29.82 18.70 21.31
CA ARG A 377 -28.36 18.80 21.40
C ARG A 377 -27.84 18.21 22.72
N ALA A 378 -28.44 18.62 23.85
CA ALA A 378 -28.07 18.13 25.15
C ALA A 378 -28.32 16.62 25.29
N ALA A 379 -29.45 16.12 24.79
CA ALA A 379 -29.74 14.68 24.77
C ALA A 379 -28.67 13.91 23.97
N GLY A 380 -28.32 14.36 22.78
CA GLY A 380 -27.28 13.74 21.95
C GLY A 380 -25.89 13.76 22.59
N LEU A 381 -25.56 14.85 23.31
CA LEU A 381 -24.26 14.95 23.99
C LEU A 381 -24.14 14.01 25.22
N LEU A 382 -25.24 13.75 25.93
CA LEU A 382 -25.22 13.07 27.21
C LEU A 382 -25.70 11.61 27.14
N HIS A 383 -26.32 11.15 26.03
CA HIS A 383 -26.98 9.83 25.99
C HIS A 383 -26.03 8.68 26.32
N ASP A 384 -24.81 8.74 25.90
CA ASP A 384 -23.81 7.68 25.98
C ASP A 384 -22.63 8.02 26.92
N ILE A 385 -22.75 9.02 27.78
CA ILE A 385 -21.65 9.46 28.67
C ILE A 385 -21.18 8.31 29.59
N GLY A 386 -22.07 7.39 29.95
CA GLY A 386 -21.71 6.20 30.75
C GLY A 386 -20.75 5.23 30.05
N LYS A 387 -20.48 5.42 28.74
CA LYS A 387 -19.45 4.68 28.03
C LYS A 387 -18.03 5.10 28.43
N TYR A 388 -17.85 6.20 29.16
CA TYR A 388 -16.57 6.53 29.81
C TYR A 388 -16.20 5.57 30.93
N ALA A 389 -17.14 4.79 31.48
CA ALA A 389 -16.82 3.79 32.47
C ALA A 389 -15.83 2.74 31.96
N GLN A 390 -14.80 2.44 32.77
CA GLN A 390 -13.77 1.44 32.43
C GLN A 390 -14.38 0.08 32.07
N VAL A 391 -15.39 -0.36 32.84
CA VAL A 391 -16.09 -1.64 32.59
C VAL A 391 -16.80 -1.68 31.24
N PHE A 392 -17.24 -0.53 30.70
CA PHE A 392 -17.78 -0.46 29.33
C PHE A 392 -16.69 -0.60 28.27
N GLN A 393 -15.55 0.02 28.49
CA GLN A 393 -14.41 -0.09 27.58
C GLN A 393 -13.86 -1.52 27.53
N GLU A 394 -13.85 -2.23 28.65
CA GLU A 394 -13.51 -3.65 28.73
C GLU A 394 -14.53 -4.52 27.97
N ARG A 395 -15.80 -4.17 28.00
CA ARG A 395 -16.83 -4.84 27.20
C ARG A 395 -16.59 -4.68 25.71
N LEU A 396 -16.21 -3.52 25.23
CA LEU A 396 -15.86 -3.33 23.82
C LEU A 396 -14.67 -4.21 23.38
N ARG A 397 -13.78 -4.54 24.32
CA ARG A 397 -12.63 -5.43 24.14
C ARG A 397 -12.95 -6.92 24.34
N GLY A 398 -14.22 -7.26 24.50
CA GLY A 398 -14.67 -8.67 24.56
C GLY A 398 -15.06 -9.18 25.94
N SER A 399 -15.10 -8.34 26.98
CA SER A 399 -15.63 -8.74 28.30
C SER A 399 -17.13 -9.09 28.16
N PRO A 400 -17.60 -10.21 28.75
CA PRO A 400 -19.00 -10.62 28.70
C PRO A 400 -19.91 -9.79 29.62
N GLN A 401 -19.36 -8.92 30.46
CA GLN A 401 -20.11 -8.16 31.46
C GLN A 401 -21.06 -7.16 30.78
N ARG A 402 -22.34 -7.20 31.15
CA ARG A 402 -23.32 -6.21 30.71
C ARG A 402 -23.19 -4.93 31.53
N VAL A 403 -23.15 -3.78 30.88
CA VAL A 403 -22.98 -2.46 31.47
C VAL A 403 -24.15 -1.57 31.11
N ASP A 404 -24.77 -0.96 32.09
CA ASP A 404 -25.79 0.06 31.88
C ASP A 404 -25.12 1.44 31.75
N HIS A 405 -24.94 1.88 30.51
CA HIS A 405 -24.36 3.18 30.23
C HIS A 405 -25.40 4.29 30.00
N ALA A 406 -26.65 3.94 29.69
CA ALA A 406 -27.72 4.89 29.45
C ALA A 406 -28.15 5.66 30.71
N THR A 407 -28.14 4.98 31.85
CA THR A 407 -28.53 5.60 33.13
C THR A 407 -27.58 6.71 33.58
N ALA A 408 -26.29 6.67 33.21
CA ALA A 408 -25.30 7.69 33.54
C ALA A 408 -25.71 9.08 33.00
N GLY A 409 -26.03 9.17 31.72
CA GLY A 409 -26.48 10.43 31.13
C GLY A 409 -27.76 10.98 31.73
N ALA A 410 -28.72 10.10 32.09
CA ALA A 410 -29.94 10.51 32.78
C ALA A 410 -29.66 11.09 34.20
N LYS A 411 -28.69 10.54 34.92
CA LYS A 411 -28.25 11.06 36.23
C LYS A 411 -27.54 12.40 36.09
N GLU A 412 -26.62 12.52 35.12
CA GLU A 412 -25.87 13.76 34.86
C GLU A 412 -26.79 14.93 34.50
N VAL A 413 -27.79 14.70 33.66
CA VAL A 413 -28.80 15.73 33.37
C VAL A 413 -29.47 16.25 34.62
N MET A 414 -29.89 15.36 35.51
CA MET A 414 -30.55 15.76 36.77
C MET A 414 -29.61 16.49 37.71
N ALA A 415 -28.33 16.17 37.72
CA ALA A 415 -27.30 16.85 38.50
C ALA A 415 -26.94 18.23 37.97
N LEU A 416 -26.94 18.40 36.63
CA LEU A 416 -26.57 19.66 35.97
C LEU A 416 -27.71 20.70 35.98
N PHE A 417 -28.98 20.27 35.87
CA PHE A 417 -30.13 21.13 35.76
C PHE A 417 -30.91 21.19 37.11
N THR A 418 -30.34 21.86 38.06
CA THR A 418 -30.90 21.93 39.46
C THR A 418 -31.85 23.11 39.68
N SER A 419 -31.99 24.04 38.72
CA SER A 419 -32.90 25.19 38.87
C SER A 419 -34.37 24.74 38.72
N PRO A 420 -35.28 25.26 39.55
CA PRO A 420 -36.72 24.98 39.43
C PRO A 420 -37.29 25.30 38.06
N SER A 421 -36.73 26.29 37.34
CA SER A 421 -37.15 26.66 35.99
C SER A 421 -36.74 25.65 34.90
N THR A 422 -35.75 24.80 35.17
CA THR A 422 -35.23 23.79 34.21
C THR A 422 -35.57 22.36 34.62
N GLN A 423 -36.26 22.14 35.74
CA GLN A 423 -36.53 20.82 36.28
C GLN A 423 -37.35 19.95 35.30
N ASN A 424 -38.39 20.50 34.69
CA ASN A 424 -39.22 19.76 33.72
C ASN A 424 -38.40 19.37 32.49
N GLN A 425 -37.49 20.23 32.03
CA GLN A 425 -36.56 19.95 30.90
C GLN A 425 -35.58 18.85 31.27
N ALA A 426 -35.03 18.88 32.50
CA ALA A 426 -34.16 17.84 33.01
C ALA A 426 -34.87 16.48 33.08
N GLU A 427 -36.11 16.46 33.53
CA GLU A 427 -36.93 15.27 33.57
C GLU A 427 -37.16 14.68 32.16
N LEU A 428 -37.57 15.51 31.21
CA LEU A 428 -37.80 15.11 29.84
C LEU A 428 -36.52 14.53 29.21
N LEU A 429 -35.41 15.22 29.37
CA LEU A 429 -34.09 14.73 28.88
C LEU A 429 -33.71 13.40 29.55
N SER A 430 -33.90 13.28 30.84
CA SER A 430 -33.62 12.02 31.57
C SER A 430 -34.44 10.84 31.03
N TYR A 431 -35.72 11.07 30.71
CA TYR A 431 -36.56 10.05 30.06
C TYR A 431 -35.99 9.60 28.72
N CYS A 432 -35.68 10.56 27.85
CA CYS A 432 -35.14 10.26 26.52
C CYS A 432 -33.81 9.50 26.64
N ILE A 433 -32.92 9.95 27.48
CA ILE A 433 -31.60 9.36 27.67
C ILE A 433 -31.70 7.98 28.33
N ALA A 434 -32.49 7.82 29.41
CA ALA A 434 -32.63 6.52 30.05
C ALA A 434 -33.29 5.46 29.14
N GLY A 435 -34.09 5.91 28.18
CA GLY A 435 -34.88 5.05 27.32
C GLY A 435 -34.26 4.74 25.95
N HIS A 436 -33.14 5.33 25.58
CA HIS A 436 -32.66 5.29 24.17
C HIS A 436 -32.33 3.88 23.64
N HIS A 437 -32.12 2.89 24.51
CA HIS A 437 -31.95 1.49 24.13
C HIS A 437 -33.16 0.61 24.39
N SER A 438 -34.07 1.01 25.28
CA SER A 438 -35.14 0.13 25.77
C SER A 438 -36.53 0.72 25.70
N GLY A 439 -36.68 1.90 25.12
CA GLY A 439 -37.91 2.68 25.13
C GLY A 439 -38.10 3.44 26.44
N LEU A 440 -39.09 4.37 26.47
CA LEU A 440 -39.34 5.23 27.58
C LEU A 440 -39.75 4.42 28.81
N PRO A 441 -39.07 4.52 29.95
CA PRO A 441 -39.41 3.82 31.17
C PRO A 441 -40.66 4.41 31.84
N ASN A 442 -41.33 3.64 32.68
CA ASN A 442 -42.33 4.21 33.61
C ASN A 442 -41.65 5.19 34.59
N TYR A 443 -42.40 6.20 35.07
CA TYR A 443 -41.84 7.19 35.97
C TYR A 443 -41.36 6.56 37.29
N GLY A 444 -42.21 5.71 37.89
CA GLY A 444 -41.92 5.03 39.14
C GLY A 444 -42.40 5.80 40.39
N THR A 445 -41.99 5.27 41.54
CA THR A 445 -42.29 5.83 42.85
C THR A 445 -41.04 5.94 43.72
N LEU A 446 -41.12 6.69 44.81
CA LEU A 446 -40.03 6.78 45.79
C LEU A 446 -39.72 5.44 46.49
N GLY A 447 -40.67 4.47 46.44
CA GLY A 447 -40.49 3.12 46.97
C GLY A 447 -39.73 2.16 46.06
N ASP A 448 -39.53 2.47 44.80
CA ASP A 448 -38.86 1.58 43.84
C ASP A 448 -37.47 1.19 44.27
N LEU A 449 -37.08 -0.06 43.98
CA LEU A 449 -35.72 -0.56 44.24
C LEU A 449 -34.76 -0.19 43.08
N GLU A 450 -33.46 -0.26 43.31
CA GLU A 450 -32.47 0.04 42.27
C GLU A 450 -32.55 -0.92 41.06
N THR A 451 -33.12 -2.11 41.25
CA THR A 451 -33.35 -3.12 40.23
C THR A 451 -34.58 -2.84 39.36
N ASP A 452 -35.46 -1.94 39.79
CA ASP A 452 -36.66 -1.61 39.04
C ASP A 452 -36.34 -0.85 37.78
N GLY A 453 -37.11 -1.13 36.72
CA GLY A 453 -36.87 -0.52 35.40
C GLY A 453 -37.41 0.90 35.24
N THR A 454 -37.83 1.56 36.33
CA THR A 454 -38.46 2.88 36.32
C THR A 454 -37.43 4.01 36.19
N LEU A 455 -37.88 5.21 35.77
CA LEU A 455 -37.04 6.40 35.68
C LEU A 455 -36.45 6.79 37.04
N LEU A 456 -37.30 6.80 38.10
CA LEU A 456 -36.85 7.14 39.45
C LEU A 456 -35.80 6.17 39.98
N ALA A 457 -36.00 4.85 39.80
CA ALA A 457 -35.02 3.86 40.18
C ALA A 457 -33.68 4.06 39.45
N ARG A 458 -33.71 4.26 38.15
CA ARG A 458 -32.52 4.42 37.31
C ARG A 458 -31.75 5.71 37.62
N ARG A 459 -32.43 6.87 37.75
CA ARG A 459 -31.74 8.15 37.90
C ARG A 459 -31.34 8.47 39.36
N VAL A 460 -32.04 7.93 40.36
CA VAL A 460 -31.80 8.29 41.76
C VAL A 460 -31.10 7.15 42.50
N LYS A 461 -31.62 5.94 42.41
CA LYS A 461 -31.23 4.83 43.28
C LYS A 461 -30.15 3.92 42.65
N LYS A 462 -30.15 3.75 41.33
CA LYS A 462 -29.24 2.81 40.67
C LYS A 462 -27.79 3.21 40.89
N ARG A 463 -26.98 2.28 41.36
CA ARG A 463 -25.52 2.43 41.45
C ARG A 463 -24.89 2.21 40.09
N LEU A 464 -23.95 3.06 39.73
CA LEU A 464 -23.21 2.99 38.47
C LEU A 464 -21.74 2.77 38.78
N ALA A 465 -21.01 2.21 37.78
CA ALA A 465 -19.57 2.25 37.80
C ALA A 465 -19.09 3.70 37.58
N ASP A 466 -17.91 4.01 38.06
CA ASP A 466 -17.25 5.30 37.80
C ASP A 466 -17.02 5.50 36.31
N TYR A 467 -17.30 6.70 35.80
CA TYR A 467 -17.17 7.08 34.37
C TYR A 467 -16.59 8.47 34.18
#